data_90a61046be4a4979ed67adbd6e62465d
#
_entry.id   90a61046be4a4979ed67adbd6e62465d
#
_cell.length_a   1.000
_cell.length_b   1.000
_cell.length_c   1.000
_cell.angle_alpha   90.00
_cell.angle_beta   90.00
_cell.angle_gamma   90.00
#
_symmetry.space_group_name_H-M   'P 1'
#
loop_
_entity.id
_entity.type
_entity.pdbx_description
1 polymer ?
#
loop_
_entity_poly.entity_id
_entity_poly.type
_entity_poly.pdbx_seq_one_letter_code
_entity_poly.pdbx_strand_id
1 'polypeptide(L)'
;MNSRLKVMITVVLVVFVGLFAIGGIGYVRQRMSASDGVKYLEQKEYQKAYEEFDRAAGRFTFVFTGQKKNVLFYEGEALYRMGEYNKAIEVYDKLINYGESKAYSLKAYCLMHQKKQKQAIKVCDLGISEFPEEGDIYCTKYAIYAKQKKYKTGLKVLEMALKQDGLNDKKEVLFTRISAYESMFEFEKAYEYAKKYVKAYPKDADGKKELTFLETR
;
A
#
# COMPACT_ATOMS: atom_id res chain seq x y z
N MET A 1 -46.57 -16.95 -26.40
CA MET A 1 -46.05 -16.23 -25.23
C MET A 1 -47.08 -15.22 -24.78
N ASN A 2 -47.53 -15.32 -23.53
CA ASN A 2 -48.66 -14.56 -22.98
C ASN A 2 -48.32 -13.05 -22.96
N SER A 3 -49.29 -12.18 -23.31
CA SER A 3 -49.10 -10.70 -23.38
C SER A 3 -48.51 -10.13 -22.07
N ARG A 4 -48.94 -10.62 -20.91
CA ARG A 4 -48.41 -10.24 -19.59
C ARG A 4 -46.93 -10.61 -19.44
N LEU A 5 -46.49 -11.75 -19.97
CA LEU A 5 -45.09 -12.18 -19.93
C LEU A 5 -44.22 -11.29 -20.82
N LYS A 6 -44.70 -10.89 -22.02
CA LYS A 6 -43.99 -9.94 -22.89
C LYS A 6 -43.77 -8.58 -22.20
N VAL A 7 -44.84 -8.03 -21.59
CA VAL A 7 -44.76 -6.76 -20.86
C VAL A 7 -43.76 -6.87 -19.69
N MET A 8 -43.80 -7.94 -18.92
CA MET A 8 -42.85 -8.15 -17.81
C MET A 8 -41.40 -8.24 -18.27
N ILE A 9 -41.14 -8.97 -19.37
CA ILE A 9 -39.79 -9.06 -19.96
C ILE A 9 -39.32 -7.68 -20.46
N THR A 10 -40.19 -6.91 -21.09
CA THR A 10 -39.85 -5.57 -21.59
C THR A 10 -39.52 -4.62 -20.44
N VAL A 11 -40.31 -4.64 -19.35
CA VAL A 11 -40.04 -3.81 -18.17
C VAL A 11 -38.72 -4.20 -17.53
N VAL A 12 -38.42 -5.48 -17.37
CA VAL A 12 -37.15 -5.97 -16.82
C VAL A 12 -35.97 -5.51 -17.70
N LEU A 13 -36.10 -5.62 -19.03
CA LEU A 13 -35.05 -5.16 -19.96
C LEU A 13 -34.84 -3.65 -19.88
N VAL A 14 -35.89 -2.84 -19.83
CA VAL A 14 -35.80 -1.38 -19.68
C VAL A 14 -35.11 -1.00 -18.38
N VAL A 15 -35.48 -1.66 -17.27
CA VAL A 15 -34.81 -1.44 -15.97
C VAL A 15 -33.32 -1.83 -16.03
N PHE A 16 -33.00 -2.96 -16.67
CA PHE A 16 -31.62 -3.42 -16.82
C PHE A 16 -30.78 -2.44 -17.66
N VAL A 17 -31.32 -1.97 -18.80
CA VAL A 17 -30.66 -0.97 -19.66
C VAL A 17 -30.46 0.36 -18.90
N GLY A 18 -31.48 0.79 -18.15
CA GLY A 18 -31.40 1.99 -17.31
C GLY A 18 -30.31 1.90 -16.24
N LEU A 19 -30.25 0.78 -15.53
CA LEU A 19 -29.22 0.53 -14.52
C LEU A 19 -27.82 0.48 -15.15
N PHE A 20 -27.68 -0.14 -16.33
CA PHE A 20 -26.41 -0.21 -17.05
C PHE A 20 -25.94 1.17 -17.53
N ALA A 21 -26.85 2.02 -17.99
CA ALA A 21 -26.55 3.39 -18.40
C ALA A 21 -26.09 4.24 -17.19
N ILE A 22 -26.82 4.14 -16.05
CA ILE A 22 -26.46 4.85 -14.82
C ILE A 22 -25.07 4.40 -14.31
N GLY A 23 -24.82 3.07 -14.30
CA GLY A 23 -23.54 2.51 -13.92
C GLY A 23 -22.38 2.96 -14.82
N GLY A 24 -22.62 3.03 -16.15
CA GLY A 24 -21.65 3.50 -17.14
C GLY A 24 -21.30 4.98 -16.97
N ILE A 25 -22.29 5.84 -16.76
CA ILE A 25 -22.07 7.26 -16.46
C ILE A 25 -21.33 7.42 -15.12
N GLY A 26 -21.72 6.65 -14.11
CA GLY A 26 -21.03 6.62 -12.81
C GLY A 26 -19.55 6.27 -12.96
N TYR A 27 -19.23 5.26 -13.75
CA TYR A 27 -17.87 4.83 -14.04
C TYR A 27 -17.02 5.91 -14.73
N VAL A 28 -17.54 6.52 -15.79
CA VAL A 28 -16.83 7.59 -16.50
C VAL A 28 -16.52 8.75 -15.56
N ARG A 29 -17.51 9.19 -14.79
CA ARG A 29 -17.35 10.27 -13.82
C ARG A 29 -16.37 9.90 -12.68
N GLN A 30 -16.38 8.65 -12.23
CA GLN A 30 -15.40 8.15 -11.27
C GLN A 30 -13.97 8.27 -11.82
N ARG A 31 -13.75 7.83 -13.06
CA ARG A 31 -12.43 7.95 -13.71
C ARG A 31 -11.98 9.40 -13.86
N MET A 32 -12.89 10.30 -14.22
CA MET A 32 -12.55 11.72 -14.34
C MET A 32 -12.13 12.30 -12.98
N SER A 33 -12.95 12.14 -11.94
CA SER A 33 -12.60 12.60 -10.59
C SER A 33 -11.30 11.95 -10.09
N ALA A 34 -11.09 10.65 -10.31
CA ALA A 34 -9.85 9.98 -9.92
C ALA A 34 -8.64 10.56 -10.66
N SER A 35 -8.76 10.85 -11.96
CA SER A 35 -7.69 11.49 -12.75
C SER A 35 -7.38 12.91 -12.27
N ASP A 36 -8.40 13.69 -11.95
CA ASP A 36 -8.20 15.05 -11.42
C ASP A 36 -7.59 15.01 -10.02
N GLY A 37 -8.01 14.05 -9.18
CA GLY A 37 -7.41 13.81 -7.88
C GLY A 37 -5.91 13.51 -7.96
N VAL A 38 -5.48 12.66 -8.93
CA VAL A 38 -4.04 12.37 -9.16
C VAL A 38 -3.28 13.64 -9.54
N LYS A 39 -3.81 14.47 -10.44
CA LYS A 39 -3.18 15.75 -10.81
C LYS A 39 -2.99 16.66 -9.59
N TYR A 40 -4.02 16.80 -8.75
CA TYR A 40 -3.91 17.58 -7.51
C TYR A 40 -2.90 16.99 -6.53
N LEU A 41 -2.80 15.65 -6.45
CA LEU A 41 -1.81 14.99 -5.61
C LEU A 41 -0.38 15.31 -6.07
N GLU A 42 -0.11 15.27 -7.39
CA GLU A 42 1.17 15.64 -8.00
C GLU A 42 1.50 17.12 -7.74
N GLN A 43 0.51 18.01 -7.75
CA GLN A 43 0.64 19.42 -7.43
C GLN A 43 0.76 19.69 -5.92
N LYS A 44 0.69 18.65 -5.08
CA LYS A 44 0.68 18.72 -3.61
C LYS A 44 -0.52 19.49 -3.04
N GLU A 45 -1.60 19.62 -3.81
CA GLU A 45 -2.86 20.19 -3.39
C GLU A 45 -3.75 19.11 -2.73
N TYR A 46 -3.28 18.60 -1.59
CA TYR A 46 -3.80 17.37 -0.97
C TYR A 46 -5.27 17.46 -0.59
N GLN A 47 -5.76 18.62 -0.18
CA GLN A 47 -7.18 18.81 0.14
C GLN A 47 -8.05 18.63 -1.11
N LYS A 48 -7.68 19.25 -2.25
CA LYS A 48 -8.42 19.08 -3.50
C LYS A 48 -8.33 17.65 -4.01
N ALA A 49 -7.16 17.03 -3.89
CA ALA A 49 -6.96 15.62 -4.24
C ALA A 49 -7.92 14.73 -3.44
N TYR A 50 -8.00 14.90 -2.12
CA TYR A 50 -8.93 14.18 -1.26
C TYR A 50 -10.39 14.36 -1.70
N GLU A 51 -10.83 15.59 -1.94
CA GLU A 51 -12.21 15.87 -2.36
C GLU A 51 -12.59 15.16 -3.68
N GLU A 52 -11.66 15.09 -4.63
CA GLU A 52 -11.89 14.37 -5.88
C GLU A 52 -11.89 12.85 -5.67
N PHE A 53 -11.02 12.31 -4.81
CA PHE A 53 -11.01 10.88 -4.51
C PHE A 53 -12.24 10.46 -3.69
N ASP A 54 -12.66 11.22 -2.68
CA ASP A 54 -13.89 10.98 -1.92
C ASP A 54 -15.11 11.00 -2.85
N ARG A 55 -15.19 11.99 -3.75
CA ARG A 55 -16.23 12.05 -4.79
C ARG A 55 -16.18 10.83 -5.71
N ALA A 56 -14.98 10.35 -6.08
CA ALA A 56 -14.83 9.16 -6.89
C ALA A 56 -15.23 7.88 -6.14
N ALA A 57 -14.85 7.76 -4.87
CA ALA A 57 -15.16 6.61 -4.01
C ALA A 57 -16.66 6.47 -3.71
N GLY A 58 -17.38 7.59 -3.56
CA GLY A 58 -18.82 7.63 -3.29
C GLY A 58 -19.71 7.30 -4.50
N ARG A 59 -19.15 7.20 -5.71
CA ARG A 59 -19.94 6.94 -6.92
C ARG A 59 -20.33 5.47 -7.04
N PHE A 60 -21.61 5.25 -7.39
CA PHE A 60 -22.11 3.93 -7.69
C PHE A 60 -21.57 3.45 -9.05
N THR A 61 -20.82 2.34 -9.03
CA THR A 61 -20.31 1.67 -10.23
C THR A 61 -20.69 0.20 -10.18
N PHE A 62 -21.41 -0.28 -11.21
CA PHE A 62 -22.08 -1.60 -11.17
C PHE A 62 -21.12 -2.81 -11.12
N VAL A 63 -19.84 -2.70 -11.55
CA VAL A 63 -19.02 -3.90 -11.82
C VAL A 63 -17.51 -3.74 -11.52
N PHE A 64 -17.00 -2.59 -11.08
CA PHE A 64 -15.54 -2.36 -11.09
C PHE A 64 -14.95 -2.14 -9.70
N THR A 65 -14.86 -3.22 -8.92
CA THR A 65 -14.24 -3.22 -7.57
C THR A 65 -12.75 -2.84 -7.59
N GLY A 66 -12.00 -3.22 -8.63
CA GLY A 66 -10.57 -2.92 -8.74
C GLY A 66 -10.28 -1.41 -8.82
N GLN A 67 -11.07 -0.65 -9.56
CA GLN A 67 -10.88 0.80 -9.64
C GLN A 67 -11.23 1.49 -8.31
N LYS A 68 -12.22 1.00 -7.59
CA LYS A 68 -12.57 1.51 -6.26
C LYS A 68 -11.43 1.33 -5.27
N LYS A 69 -10.72 0.21 -5.30
CA LYS A 69 -9.54 -0.03 -4.47
C LYS A 69 -8.43 0.99 -4.76
N ASN A 70 -8.14 1.24 -6.04
CA ASN A 70 -7.13 2.25 -6.43
C ASN A 70 -7.51 3.66 -5.95
N VAL A 71 -8.79 4.04 -6.09
CA VAL A 71 -9.27 5.34 -5.58
C VAL A 71 -9.08 5.44 -4.06
N LEU A 72 -9.41 4.38 -3.31
CA LEU A 72 -9.20 4.34 -1.85
C LEU A 72 -7.72 4.44 -1.47
N PHE A 73 -6.80 3.83 -2.24
CA PHE A 73 -5.36 4.01 -1.99
C PHE A 73 -4.94 5.48 -2.11
N TYR A 74 -5.37 6.16 -3.17
CA TYR A 74 -5.05 7.58 -3.37
C TYR A 74 -5.76 8.50 -2.36
N GLU A 75 -7.00 8.19 -1.99
CA GLU A 75 -7.74 8.89 -0.92
C GLU A 75 -6.97 8.80 0.40
N GLY A 76 -6.56 7.59 0.79
CA GLY A 76 -5.76 7.35 1.98
C GLY A 76 -4.41 8.07 1.94
N GLU A 77 -3.75 8.11 0.77
CA GLU A 77 -2.50 8.86 0.60
C GLU A 77 -2.72 10.37 0.77
N ALA A 78 -3.74 10.95 0.15
CA ALA A 78 -4.07 12.37 0.30
C ALA A 78 -4.30 12.74 1.76
N LEU A 79 -5.11 11.94 2.47
CA LEU A 79 -5.36 12.11 3.91
C LEU A 79 -4.08 11.98 4.76
N TYR A 80 -3.22 11.01 4.44
CA TYR A 80 -1.93 10.85 5.09
C TYR A 80 -1.03 12.08 4.89
N ARG A 81 -0.95 12.60 3.67
CA ARG A 81 -0.18 13.81 3.32
C ARG A 81 -0.69 15.08 4.00
N MET A 82 -2.00 15.15 4.28
CA MET A 82 -2.64 16.21 5.06
C MET A 82 -2.40 16.07 6.57
N GLY A 83 -1.89 14.93 7.04
CA GLY A 83 -1.75 14.62 8.47
C GLY A 83 -3.04 14.12 9.12
N GLU A 84 -4.10 13.89 8.34
CA GLU A 84 -5.41 13.38 8.78
C GLU A 84 -5.35 11.86 9.03
N TYR A 85 -4.41 11.43 9.90
CA TYR A 85 -4.07 10.03 10.09
C TYR A 85 -5.25 9.16 10.54
N ASN A 86 -6.20 9.69 11.31
CA ASN A 86 -7.36 8.90 11.73
C ASN A 86 -8.25 8.56 10.53
N LYS A 87 -8.53 9.53 9.65
CA LYS A 87 -9.32 9.29 8.43
C LYS A 87 -8.59 8.37 7.46
N ALA A 88 -7.26 8.55 7.30
CA ALA A 88 -6.45 7.64 6.49
C ALA A 88 -6.54 6.19 6.99
N ILE A 89 -6.48 5.96 8.31
CA ILE A 89 -6.65 4.64 8.92
C ILE A 89 -8.00 4.04 8.57
N GLU A 90 -9.09 4.80 8.62
CA GLU A 90 -10.43 4.32 8.25
C GLU A 90 -10.50 3.87 6.78
N VAL A 91 -9.83 4.62 5.88
CA VAL A 91 -9.72 4.25 4.47
C VAL A 91 -8.88 2.98 4.29
N TYR A 92 -7.74 2.86 4.99
CA TYR A 92 -6.91 1.66 4.92
C TYR A 92 -7.60 0.45 5.55
N ASP A 93 -8.46 0.62 6.55
CA ASP A 93 -9.29 -0.47 7.08
C ASP A 93 -10.30 -1.00 6.03
N LYS A 94 -10.87 -0.12 5.21
CA LYS A 94 -11.70 -0.56 4.06
C LYS A 94 -10.86 -1.39 3.08
N LEU A 95 -9.61 -0.97 2.78
CA LEU A 95 -8.71 -1.70 1.89
C LEU A 95 -8.30 -3.06 2.47
N ILE A 96 -8.02 -3.15 3.77
CA ILE A 96 -7.77 -4.42 4.46
C ILE A 96 -8.96 -5.36 4.30
N ASN A 97 -10.18 -4.87 4.49
CA ASN A 97 -11.41 -5.65 4.28
C ASN A 97 -11.60 -6.09 2.82
N TYR A 98 -10.97 -5.42 1.85
CA TYR A 98 -10.90 -5.84 0.46
C TYR A 98 -9.74 -6.81 0.16
N GLY A 99 -8.97 -7.24 1.17
CA GLY A 99 -7.84 -8.15 1.03
C GLY A 99 -6.57 -7.50 0.46
N GLU A 100 -6.39 -6.20 0.67
CA GLU A 100 -5.22 -5.47 0.18
C GLU A 100 -4.08 -5.48 1.21
N SER A 101 -3.08 -6.33 1.00
CA SER A 101 -1.94 -6.53 1.92
C SER A 101 -1.18 -5.24 2.22
N LYS A 102 -0.94 -4.41 1.21
CA LYS A 102 -0.24 -3.11 1.35
C LYS A 102 -0.91 -2.15 2.33
N ALA A 103 -2.22 -2.28 2.54
CA ALA A 103 -2.95 -1.41 3.46
C ALA A 103 -2.52 -1.59 4.93
N TYR A 104 -1.98 -2.76 5.31
CA TYR A 104 -1.41 -2.97 6.65
C TYR A 104 -0.20 -2.07 6.90
N SER A 105 0.72 -2.00 5.95
CA SER A 105 1.89 -1.10 6.02
C SER A 105 1.48 0.36 6.11
N LEU A 106 0.56 0.79 5.26
CA LEU A 106 0.09 2.18 5.22
C LEU A 106 -0.62 2.58 6.53
N LYS A 107 -1.47 1.70 7.07
CA LYS A 107 -2.10 1.89 8.38
C LYS A 107 -1.06 1.96 9.50
N ALA A 108 -0.06 1.08 9.47
CA ALA A 108 1.02 1.09 10.44
C ALA A 108 1.83 2.39 10.40
N TYR A 109 2.10 2.96 9.22
CA TYR A 109 2.75 4.27 9.08
C TYR A 109 1.90 5.39 9.70
N CYS A 110 0.58 5.42 9.49
CA CYS A 110 -0.29 6.39 10.15
C CYS A 110 -0.20 6.31 11.68
N LEU A 111 -0.27 5.09 12.23
CA LEU A 111 -0.14 4.86 13.67
C LEU A 111 1.24 5.27 14.20
N MET A 112 2.29 5.07 13.41
CA MET A 112 3.65 5.48 13.74
C MET A 112 3.77 7.01 13.83
N HIS A 113 3.14 7.77 12.94
CA HIS A 113 3.07 9.23 13.00
C HIS A 113 2.29 9.72 14.20
N GLN A 114 1.26 8.99 14.62
CA GLN A 114 0.53 9.26 15.86
C GLN A 114 1.28 8.83 17.14
N LYS A 115 2.54 8.36 17.03
CA LYS A 115 3.35 7.83 18.15
C LYS A 115 2.74 6.58 18.80
N LYS A 116 1.84 5.88 18.12
CA LYS A 116 1.16 4.65 18.58
C LYS A 116 1.92 3.38 18.15
N GLN A 117 3.24 3.32 18.44
CA GLN A 117 4.13 2.25 17.94
C GLN A 117 3.67 0.84 18.29
N LYS A 118 3.12 0.63 19.51
CA LYS A 118 2.61 -0.70 19.90
C LYS A 118 1.45 -1.16 19.02
N GLN A 119 0.57 -0.24 18.64
CA GLN A 119 -0.55 -0.54 17.74
C GLN A 119 -0.05 -0.78 16.31
N ALA A 120 0.90 0.01 15.83
CA ALA A 120 1.53 -0.18 14.54
C ALA A 120 2.17 -1.57 14.40
N ILE A 121 2.90 -2.04 15.43
CA ILE A 121 3.47 -3.39 15.45
C ILE A 121 2.38 -4.45 15.37
N LYS A 122 1.28 -4.32 16.13
CA LYS A 122 0.16 -5.27 16.07
C LYS A 122 -0.48 -5.33 14.68
N VAL A 123 -0.61 -4.19 14.01
CA VAL A 123 -1.13 -4.14 12.63
C VAL A 123 -0.20 -4.89 11.68
N CYS A 124 1.12 -4.70 11.80
CA CYS A 124 2.08 -5.48 11.02
C CYS A 124 2.02 -6.98 11.37
N ASP A 125 1.84 -7.35 12.64
CA ASP A 125 1.71 -8.76 13.05
C ASP A 125 0.50 -9.43 12.39
N LEU A 126 -0.64 -8.74 12.33
CA LEU A 126 -1.83 -9.22 11.64
C LEU A 126 -1.57 -9.36 10.14
N GLY A 127 -0.98 -8.34 9.50
CA GLY A 127 -0.66 -8.38 8.08
C GLY A 127 0.30 -9.52 7.73
N ILE A 128 1.34 -9.75 8.53
CA ILE A 128 2.27 -10.88 8.35
C ILE A 128 1.57 -12.24 8.53
N SER A 129 0.61 -12.32 9.45
CA SER A 129 -0.16 -13.56 9.66
C SER A 129 -1.07 -13.88 8.47
N GLU A 130 -1.65 -12.87 7.81
CA GLU A 130 -2.55 -13.05 6.68
C GLU A 130 -1.81 -13.14 5.33
N PHE A 131 -0.69 -12.44 5.20
CA PHE A 131 0.13 -12.32 3.99
C PHE A 131 1.61 -12.52 4.32
N PRO A 132 2.02 -13.74 4.69
CA PRO A 132 3.39 -14.02 5.11
C PRO A 132 4.44 -13.81 4.02
N GLU A 133 4.04 -13.79 2.75
CA GLU A 133 4.91 -13.56 1.60
C GLU A 133 5.14 -12.07 1.29
N GLU A 134 4.46 -11.14 1.95
CA GLU A 134 4.53 -9.70 1.66
C GLU A 134 5.68 -9.02 2.42
N GLY A 135 6.82 -8.87 1.77
CA GLY A 135 8.05 -8.31 2.34
C GLY A 135 7.94 -6.88 2.84
N ASP A 136 7.10 -6.06 2.19
CA ASP A 136 6.82 -4.66 2.60
C ASP A 136 6.33 -4.56 4.05
N ILE A 137 5.51 -5.50 4.52
CA ILE A 137 4.99 -5.47 5.90
C ILE A 137 6.12 -5.72 6.91
N TYR A 138 7.07 -6.61 6.59
CA TYR A 138 8.24 -6.86 7.44
C TYR A 138 9.19 -5.65 7.45
N CYS A 139 9.41 -5.01 6.29
CA CYS A 139 10.19 -3.77 6.20
C CYS A 139 9.55 -2.65 7.03
N THR A 140 8.23 -2.50 6.97
CA THR A 140 7.48 -1.55 7.79
C THR A 140 7.65 -1.84 9.28
N LYS A 141 7.52 -3.11 9.69
CA LYS A 141 7.73 -3.50 11.09
C LYS A 141 9.16 -3.26 11.55
N TYR A 142 10.17 -3.54 10.69
CA TYR A 142 11.55 -3.15 10.95
C TYR A 142 11.66 -1.64 11.19
N ALA A 143 11.10 -0.80 10.32
CA ALA A 143 11.16 0.65 10.43
C ALA A 143 10.58 1.16 11.77
N ILE A 144 9.52 0.53 12.28
CA ILE A 144 8.95 0.85 13.59
C ILE A 144 9.95 0.54 14.72
N TYR A 145 10.64 -0.61 14.66
CA TYR A 145 11.68 -0.94 15.64
C TYR A 145 12.92 -0.07 15.51
N ALA A 146 13.34 0.26 14.30
CA ALA A 146 14.46 1.15 14.02
C ALA A 146 14.24 2.55 14.62
N LYS A 147 13.03 3.10 14.48
CA LYS A 147 12.63 4.37 15.11
C LYS A 147 12.73 4.34 16.64
N GLN A 148 12.62 3.15 17.24
CA GLN A 148 12.83 2.93 18.69
C GLN A 148 14.30 2.58 19.02
N LYS A 149 15.22 2.63 18.05
CA LYS A 149 16.61 2.18 18.15
C LYS A 149 16.77 0.69 18.53
N LYS A 150 15.73 -0.12 18.31
CA LYS A 150 15.71 -1.57 18.56
C LYS A 150 16.14 -2.36 17.31
N TYR A 151 17.28 -1.98 16.73
CA TYR A 151 17.76 -2.51 15.45
C TYR A 151 17.86 -4.03 15.42
N LYS A 152 18.42 -4.64 16.48
CA LYS A 152 18.54 -6.11 16.58
C LYS A 152 17.19 -6.83 16.55
N THR A 153 16.17 -6.23 17.19
CA THR A 153 14.81 -6.79 17.15
C THR A 153 14.21 -6.66 15.76
N GLY A 154 14.39 -5.51 15.12
CA GLY A 154 13.95 -5.29 13.76
C GLY A 154 14.66 -6.21 12.75
N LEU A 155 15.97 -6.42 12.92
CA LEU A 155 16.74 -7.34 12.04
C LEU A 155 16.16 -8.76 12.07
N LYS A 156 15.77 -9.28 13.25
CA LYS A 156 15.12 -10.59 13.35
C LYS A 156 13.84 -10.67 12.52
N VAL A 157 13.10 -9.56 12.42
CA VAL A 157 11.88 -9.49 11.59
C VAL A 157 12.22 -9.64 10.11
N LEU A 158 13.29 -8.97 9.62
CA LEU A 158 13.75 -9.12 8.23
C LEU A 158 14.26 -10.54 7.96
N GLU A 159 14.94 -11.15 8.92
CA GLU A 159 15.41 -12.54 8.82
C GLU A 159 14.25 -13.53 8.77
N MET A 160 13.14 -13.25 9.45
CA MET A 160 11.91 -14.05 9.33
C MET A 160 11.32 -13.93 7.92
N ALA A 161 11.26 -12.72 7.35
CA ALA A 161 10.80 -12.52 5.98
C ALA A 161 11.62 -13.34 4.97
N LEU A 162 12.95 -13.30 5.10
CA LEU A 162 13.87 -14.00 4.17
C LEU A 162 13.79 -15.53 4.24
N LYS A 163 13.08 -16.10 5.22
CA LYS A 163 12.79 -17.54 5.32
C LYS A 163 11.46 -17.92 4.68
N GLN A 164 10.65 -16.95 4.25
CA GLN A 164 9.39 -17.25 3.59
C GLN A 164 9.62 -17.73 2.16
N ASP A 165 8.95 -18.81 1.78
CA ASP A 165 8.90 -19.24 0.40
C ASP A 165 8.05 -18.28 -0.42
N GLY A 166 8.51 -17.92 -1.64
CA GLY A 166 7.77 -17.02 -2.52
C GLY A 166 7.72 -15.56 -2.05
N LEU A 167 8.66 -15.13 -1.18
CA LEU A 167 8.69 -13.76 -0.64
C LEU A 167 8.63 -12.71 -1.76
N ASN A 168 7.57 -11.93 -1.77
CA ASN A 168 7.43 -10.72 -2.56
C ASN A 168 8.37 -9.63 -2.00
N ASP A 169 8.72 -8.64 -2.81
CA ASP A 169 9.58 -7.53 -2.40
C ASP A 169 10.93 -7.94 -1.76
N LYS A 170 11.39 -9.17 -2.09
CA LYS A 170 12.66 -9.71 -1.55
C LYS A 170 13.83 -8.75 -1.72
N LYS A 171 13.84 -8.02 -2.83
CA LYS A 171 14.85 -7.00 -3.13
C LYS A 171 14.88 -5.92 -2.03
N GLU A 172 13.72 -5.41 -1.65
CA GLU A 172 13.57 -4.39 -0.62
C GLU A 172 13.97 -4.91 0.77
N VAL A 173 13.55 -6.13 1.11
CA VAL A 173 13.92 -6.78 2.38
C VAL A 173 15.44 -6.95 2.49
N LEU A 174 16.11 -7.37 1.41
CA LEU A 174 17.57 -7.51 1.38
C LEU A 174 18.29 -6.16 1.52
N PHE A 175 17.79 -5.12 0.85
CA PHE A 175 18.35 -3.78 0.96
C PHE A 175 18.14 -3.19 2.37
N THR A 176 16.93 -3.34 2.92
CA THR A 176 16.61 -2.93 4.30
C THR A 176 17.50 -3.62 5.32
N ARG A 177 17.89 -4.89 5.09
CA ARG A 177 18.84 -5.61 5.96
C ARG A 177 20.24 -4.99 5.95
N ILE A 178 20.72 -4.51 4.80
CA ILE A 178 21.98 -3.78 4.72
C ILE A 178 21.92 -2.54 5.63
N SER A 179 20.88 -1.71 5.44
CA SER A 179 20.66 -0.50 6.25
C SER A 179 20.49 -0.82 7.75
N ALA A 180 19.98 -2.01 8.09
CA ALA A 180 19.89 -2.46 9.47
C ALA A 180 21.27 -2.66 10.11
N TYR A 181 22.21 -3.29 9.39
CA TYR A 181 23.57 -3.47 9.87
C TYR A 181 24.34 -2.15 9.96
N GLU A 182 24.16 -1.23 9.01
CA GLU A 182 24.72 0.13 9.09
C GLU A 182 24.22 0.88 10.33
N SER A 183 22.90 0.81 10.61
CA SER A 183 22.28 1.42 11.79
C SER A 183 22.85 0.88 13.10
N MET A 184 23.45 -0.31 13.08
CA MET A 184 24.14 -0.92 14.21
C MET A 184 25.67 -0.68 14.19
N PHE A 185 26.18 0.07 13.22
CA PHE A 185 27.60 0.29 12.96
C PHE A 185 28.38 -1.02 12.66
N GLU A 186 27.67 -2.07 12.20
CA GLU A 186 28.27 -3.34 11.79
C GLU A 186 28.64 -3.28 10.28
N PHE A 187 29.51 -2.35 9.89
CA PHE A 187 29.82 -2.02 8.50
C PHE A 187 30.40 -3.20 7.71
N GLU A 188 31.23 -4.05 8.32
CA GLU A 188 31.74 -5.25 7.66
C GLU A 188 30.61 -6.17 7.18
N LYS A 189 29.60 -6.39 8.04
CA LYS A 189 28.45 -7.20 7.66
C LYS A 189 27.57 -6.49 6.62
N ALA A 190 27.36 -5.18 6.76
CA ALA A 190 26.64 -4.38 5.77
C ALA A 190 27.31 -4.55 4.39
N TYR A 191 28.63 -4.42 4.31
CA TYR A 191 29.41 -4.59 3.09
C TYR A 191 29.26 -5.98 2.48
N GLU A 192 29.40 -7.05 3.28
CA GLU A 192 29.21 -8.43 2.81
C GLU A 192 27.79 -8.66 2.24
N TYR A 193 26.77 -8.11 2.87
CA TYR A 193 25.39 -8.19 2.35
C TYR A 193 25.20 -7.31 1.11
N ALA A 194 25.79 -6.12 1.03
CA ALA A 194 25.76 -5.27 -0.14
C ALA A 194 26.42 -5.95 -1.37
N LYS A 195 27.57 -6.64 -1.19
CA LYS A 195 28.20 -7.45 -2.26
C LYS A 195 27.24 -8.52 -2.79
N LYS A 196 26.59 -9.27 -1.88
CA LYS A 196 25.62 -10.30 -2.25
C LYS A 196 24.41 -9.71 -2.96
N TYR A 197 23.93 -8.55 -2.50
CA TYR A 197 22.82 -7.83 -3.09
C TYR A 197 23.14 -7.36 -4.51
N VAL A 198 24.27 -6.68 -4.74
CA VAL A 198 24.67 -6.21 -6.08
C VAL A 198 24.90 -7.37 -7.04
N LYS A 199 25.42 -8.50 -6.56
CA LYS A 199 25.54 -9.72 -7.36
C LYS A 199 24.16 -10.24 -7.82
N ALA A 200 23.16 -10.18 -6.96
CA ALA A 200 21.80 -10.62 -7.27
C ALA A 200 21.02 -9.60 -8.13
N TYR A 201 21.29 -8.30 -7.92
CA TYR A 201 20.61 -7.20 -8.60
C TYR A 201 21.61 -6.23 -9.28
N PRO A 202 22.33 -6.69 -10.34
CA PRO A 202 23.44 -5.93 -10.92
C PRO A 202 23.01 -4.65 -11.66
N LYS A 203 21.72 -4.46 -11.92
CA LYS A 203 21.18 -3.24 -12.55
C LYS A 203 20.69 -2.21 -11.54
N ASP A 204 20.70 -2.53 -10.24
CA ASP A 204 20.26 -1.62 -9.20
C ASP A 204 21.32 -0.55 -8.93
N ALA A 205 20.98 0.69 -9.25
CA ALA A 205 21.90 1.84 -9.08
C ALA A 205 22.09 2.17 -7.59
N ASP A 206 21.06 2.04 -6.77
CA ASP A 206 21.14 2.37 -5.34
C ASP A 206 21.96 1.33 -4.59
N GLY A 207 21.80 0.04 -4.93
CA GLY A 207 22.65 -1.03 -4.38
C GLY A 207 24.13 -0.84 -4.72
N LYS A 208 24.46 -0.37 -5.94
CA LYS A 208 25.84 -0.07 -6.32
C LYS A 208 26.41 1.11 -5.54
N LYS A 209 25.63 2.18 -5.39
CA LYS A 209 26.06 3.35 -4.58
C LYS A 209 26.33 2.94 -3.15
N GLU A 210 25.44 2.13 -2.58
CA GLU A 210 25.56 1.62 -1.22
C GLU A 210 26.81 0.77 -1.04
N LEU A 211 27.07 -0.14 -1.98
CA LEU A 211 28.30 -0.95 -1.96
C LEU A 211 29.56 -0.06 -1.98
N THR A 212 29.60 0.91 -2.90
CA THR A 212 30.76 1.85 -3.00
C THR A 212 30.93 2.67 -1.72
N PHE A 213 29.83 3.08 -1.09
CA PHE A 213 29.89 3.79 0.20
C PHE A 213 30.50 2.89 1.29
N LEU A 214 30.09 1.64 1.36
CA LEU A 214 30.57 0.69 2.37
C LEU A 214 32.02 0.24 2.15
N GLU A 215 32.55 0.31 0.92
CA GLU A 215 33.95 0.02 0.61
C GLU A 215 34.95 0.98 1.31
N THR A 216 34.47 2.14 1.74
CA THR A 216 35.29 3.18 2.38
C THR A 216 35.15 3.23 3.90
N ARG A 217 34.44 2.27 4.50
CA ARG A 217 34.15 2.20 5.94
C ARG A 217 34.89 1.04 6.58
#